data_6953f1b31096e6257a8eddb1b704487a
#
_entry.id   6953f1b31096e6257a8eddb1b704487a
#
_cell.length_a   1.000
_cell.length_b   1.000
_cell.length_c   1.000
_cell.angle_alpha   90.00
_cell.angle_beta   90.00
_cell.angle_gamma   90.00
#
_symmetry.space_group_name_H-M   'P 1'
#
loop_
_entity.id
_entity.type
_entity.pdbx_description
1 polymer ?
#
loop_
_entity_poly.entity_id
_entity_poly.type
_entity_poly.pdbx_seq_one_letter_code
_entity_poly.pdbx_strand_id
1 'polypeptide(L)'
;MKQKCKSLFCALLCLVLMCATVFPVWAATTAPAFGTDVSQHNGKGVDYPAWKKAGKTFTMIRMSYGNDHLDPQFWNNVNAAEAAGVPFGVYHYSYAFNTKEATIEANYVKSVLAQMKGKYKYFVLPVAYDLEDQLILDNSNKKTIIQHAITFCDAIRAAGYTPMVYANLNWFANYLNVQTLHSKGYKLWYANWQPKTTDFSAPVQIGKTGVYADIWQYAEGDMDAGVPDYNVLWNFEALAKDYTDGGSYTQTAYKAATCKQLGSMTYTSTGGNVLSLTLPYSAHRYAQIGNNLTRATASKDGKRVYTYRCAVCGKQYTKTVAYYKASNIKLSKTAYTYNGKVQ
;
A
#
# COMPACT_ATOMS: atom_id res chain seq x y z
N MET A 1 -57.46 34.81 9.53
CA MET A 1 -56.85 34.08 8.37
C MET A 1 -55.44 34.53 7.98
N LYS A 2 -54.98 35.75 8.28
CA LYS A 2 -53.64 36.24 7.90
C LYS A 2 -52.48 35.71 8.76
N GLN A 3 -52.73 35.17 9.96
CA GLN A 3 -51.66 34.70 10.88
C GLN A 3 -51.29 33.24 10.64
N LYS A 4 -52.18 32.39 10.10
CA LYS A 4 -51.88 30.98 9.76
C LYS A 4 -51.05 30.81 8.49
N CYS A 5 -51.05 31.83 7.58
CA CYS A 5 -50.26 31.77 6.36
C CYS A 5 -48.77 32.09 6.58
N LYS A 6 -48.46 32.90 7.59
CA LYS A 6 -47.05 33.23 7.90
C LYS A 6 -46.28 32.08 8.57
N SER A 7 -46.96 31.27 9.40
CA SER A 7 -46.35 30.10 10.05
C SER A 7 -46.09 28.94 9.07
N LEU A 8 -46.95 28.79 8.07
CA LEU A 8 -46.79 27.76 7.03
C LEU A 8 -45.64 28.11 6.05
N PHE A 9 -45.44 29.41 5.76
CA PHE A 9 -44.35 29.87 4.90
C PHE A 9 -42.99 29.76 5.56
N CYS A 10 -42.91 30.04 6.89
CA CYS A 10 -41.66 29.83 7.66
C CYS A 10 -41.34 28.33 7.81
N ALA A 11 -42.35 27.46 8.00
CA ALA A 11 -42.13 26.02 8.11
C ALA A 11 -41.66 25.42 6.77
N LEU A 12 -42.20 25.90 5.64
CA LEU A 12 -41.77 25.47 4.30
C LEU A 12 -40.34 25.99 3.96
N LEU A 13 -40.01 27.20 4.37
CA LEU A 13 -38.65 27.77 4.17
C LEU A 13 -37.62 27.04 5.02
N CYS A 14 -37.93 26.64 6.27
CA CYS A 14 -37.08 25.81 7.10
C CYS A 14 -36.92 24.37 6.55
N LEU A 15 -37.97 23.79 5.93
CA LEU A 15 -37.84 22.47 5.28
C LEU A 15 -36.98 22.53 4.02
N VAL A 16 -37.05 23.61 3.24
CA VAL A 16 -36.23 23.78 2.03
C VAL A 16 -34.76 24.09 2.41
N LEU A 17 -34.49 24.77 3.52
CA LEU A 17 -33.15 25.02 4.01
C LEU A 17 -32.51 23.80 4.68
N MET A 18 -33.28 22.83 5.18
CA MET A 18 -32.74 21.56 5.68
C MET A 18 -32.47 20.52 4.58
N CYS A 19 -33.02 20.70 3.37
CA CYS A 19 -32.72 19.81 2.22
C CYS A 19 -31.51 20.21 1.38
N ALA A 20 -30.83 21.31 1.71
CA ALA A 20 -29.70 21.77 0.94
C ALA A 20 -28.43 21.73 1.78
N THR A 21 -27.89 20.57 2.03
CA THR A 21 -26.45 20.25 2.11
C THR A 21 -26.26 18.82 2.62
N VAL A 22 -26.87 17.84 2.01
CA VAL A 22 -26.25 16.52 2.01
C VAL A 22 -25.23 16.55 0.89
N PHE A 23 -24.07 17.17 1.15
CA PHE A 23 -22.88 16.80 0.39
C PHE A 23 -22.71 15.30 0.62
N PRO A 24 -22.63 14.48 -0.44
CA PRO A 24 -22.23 13.11 -0.23
C PRO A 24 -20.87 13.21 0.50
N VAL A 25 -20.83 12.80 1.75
CA VAL A 25 -19.58 12.43 2.41
C VAL A 25 -19.09 11.26 1.56
N TRP A 26 -18.23 11.55 0.62
CA TRP A 26 -17.49 10.53 -0.08
C TRP A 26 -16.67 9.86 1.02
N ALA A 27 -17.10 8.67 1.42
CA ALA A 27 -16.27 7.85 2.27
C ALA A 27 -14.93 7.74 1.53
N ALA A 28 -13.87 8.25 2.14
CA ALA A 28 -12.53 8.16 1.58
C ALA A 28 -12.30 6.70 1.21
N THR A 29 -12.11 6.42 -0.08
CA THR A 29 -11.90 5.05 -0.52
C THR A 29 -10.48 4.68 -0.11
N THR A 30 -10.35 3.78 0.84
CA THR A 30 -9.08 3.24 1.32
C THR A 30 -8.50 2.21 0.33
N ALA A 31 -8.50 2.54 -0.96
CA ALA A 31 -7.87 1.67 -1.94
C ALA A 31 -6.35 1.66 -1.69
N PRO A 32 -5.72 0.48 -1.66
CA PRO A 32 -4.28 0.38 -1.44
C PRO A 32 -3.51 1.07 -2.58
N ALA A 33 -2.51 1.85 -2.21
CA ALA A 33 -1.55 2.42 -3.12
C ALA A 33 -0.27 1.59 -3.10
N PHE A 34 0.22 1.18 -4.28
CA PHE A 34 1.40 0.35 -4.43
C PHE A 34 2.61 1.20 -4.76
N GLY A 35 3.73 0.90 -4.14
CA GLY A 35 4.98 1.64 -4.31
C GLY A 35 6.20 0.74 -4.24
N THR A 36 7.34 1.38 -4.16
CA THR A 36 8.65 0.75 -4.06
C THR A 36 9.51 1.52 -3.07
N ASP A 37 10.62 0.94 -2.66
CA ASP A 37 11.71 1.72 -2.10
C ASP A 37 12.99 1.51 -2.91
N VAL A 38 13.86 2.52 -2.92
CA VAL A 38 15.03 2.58 -3.77
C VAL A 38 16.24 3.16 -3.07
N SER A 39 17.40 2.72 -3.49
CA SER A 39 18.71 3.19 -3.05
C SER A 39 19.73 3.12 -4.20
N GLN A 40 21.01 3.38 -3.91
CA GLN A 40 22.10 3.17 -4.86
C GLN A 40 22.16 1.73 -5.42
N HIS A 41 21.65 0.74 -4.70
CA HIS A 41 21.69 -0.67 -5.10
C HIS A 41 20.75 -0.97 -6.29
N ASN A 42 19.76 -0.12 -6.55
CA ASN A 42 18.90 -0.24 -7.73
C ASN A 42 19.52 0.37 -9.01
N GLY A 43 20.79 0.77 -8.93
CA GLY A 43 21.54 1.30 -10.08
C GLY A 43 21.14 2.72 -10.48
N LYS A 44 21.63 3.13 -11.66
CA LYS A 44 21.33 4.44 -12.24
C LYS A 44 20.05 4.36 -13.07
N GLY A 45 19.13 5.29 -12.85
CA GLY A 45 18.03 5.49 -13.79
C GLY A 45 16.80 4.64 -13.54
N VAL A 46 16.23 4.78 -12.34
CA VAL A 46 14.88 4.27 -12.07
C VAL A 46 13.89 4.90 -13.05
N ASP A 47 13.18 4.07 -13.83
CA ASP A 47 12.15 4.52 -14.77
C ASP A 47 10.81 4.76 -14.06
N TYR A 48 10.71 5.87 -13.32
CA TYR A 48 9.47 6.26 -12.63
C TYR A 48 8.25 6.42 -13.56
N PRO A 49 8.37 6.95 -14.80
CA PRO A 49 7.27 6.95 -15.76
C PRO A 49 6.74 5.55 -16.07
N ALA A 50 7.61 4.57 -16.31
CA ALA A 50 7.21 3.19 -16.53
C ALA A 50 6.58 2.57 -15.26
N TRP A 51 7.11 2.85 -14.08
CA TRP A 51 6.54 2.39 -12.82
C TRP A 51 5.14 2.96 -12.58
N LYS A 52 4.95 4.25 -12.82
CA LYS A 52 3.64 4.90 -12.73
C LYS A 52 2.64 4.25 -13.69
N LYS A 53 3.05 3.94 -14.91
CA LYS A 53 2.24 3.21 -15.90
C LYS A 53 1.91 1.79 -15.43
N ALA A 54 2.82 1.15 -14.71
CA ALA A 54 2.61 -0.17 -14.10
C ALA A 54 1.79 -0.12 -12.79
N GLY A 55 1.32 1.06 -12.37
CA GLY A 55 0.50 1.24 -11.17
C GLY A 55 1.27 1.40 -9.86
N LYS A 56 2.59 1.67 -9.94
CA LYS A 56 3.37 2.10 -8.77
C LYS A 56 3.13 3.60 -8.57
N THR A 57 2.68 3.98 -7.38
CA THR A 57 2.11 5.30 -7.14
C THR A 57 2.90 6.15 -6.18
N PHE A 58 3.87 5.56 -5.47
CA PHE A 58 4.77 6.25 -4.57
C PHE A 58 6.11 5.52 -4.48
N THR A 59 7.11 6.19 -3.92
CA THR A 59 8.41 5.58 -3.61
C THR A 59 8.98 6.12 -2.30
N MET A 60 9.76 5.29 -1.60
CA MET A 60 10.63 5.69 -0.50
C MET A 60 12.08 5.68 -1.01
N ILE A 61 12.80 6.78 -0.87
CA ILE A 61 14.14 6.96 -1.46
C ILE A 61 15.19 7.04 -0.36
N ARG A 62 16.21 6.16 -0.41
CA ARG A 62 17.30 6.27 0.55
C ARG A 62 18.00 7.60 0.37
N MET A 63 17.94 8.42 1.43
CA MET A 63 18.64 9.69 1.47
C MET A 63 20.11 9.49 1.84
N SER A 64 20.34 8.70 2.87
CA SER A 64 21.66 8.63 3.50
C SER A 64 21.79 7.39 4.38
N TYR A 65 22.99 7.14 4.85
CA TYR A 65 23.29 6.08 5.83
C TYR A 65 24.44 6.51 6.75
N GLY A 66 24.39 6.04 8.00
CA GLY A 66 25.39 6.37 9.02
C GLY A 66 25.49 7.87 9.28
N ASN A 67 26.61 8.30 9.81
CA ASN A 67 26.75 9.65 10.36
C ASN A 67 26.77 10.78 9.31
N ASP A 68 27.22 10.51 8.07
CA ASP A 68 27.55 11.56 7.09
C ASP A 68 27.54 11.12 5.61
N HIS A 69 27.01 9.94 5.31
CA HIS A 69 27.05 9.41 3.96
C HIS A 69 25.73 9.64 3.21
N LEU A 70 25.79 10.50 2.20
CA LEU A 70 24.67 10.66 1.25
C LEU A 70 24.64 9.43 0.31
N ASP A 71 23.44 8.91 0.04
CA ASP A 71 23.29 7.87 -0.99
C ASP A 71 23.69 8.43 -2.36
N PRO A 72 24.63 7.80 -3.08
CA PRO A 72 25.14 8.31 -4.36
C PRO A 72 24.09 8.52 -5.45
N GLN A 73 22.90 7.85 -5.34
CA GLN A 73 21.80 8.02 -6.26
C GLN A 73 20.66 8.91 -5.71
N PHE A 74 20.83 9.47 -4.51
CA PHE A 74 19.76 10.24 -3.86
C PHE A 74 19.21 11.35 -4.75
N TRP A 75 20.05 12.28 -5.17
CA TRP A 75 19.59 13.41 -5.99
C TRP A 75 19.04 12.97 -7.36
N ASN A 76 19.63 11.92 -7.96
CA ASN A 76 19.11 11.37 -9.22
C ASN A 76 17.69 10.82 -9.03
N ASN A 77 17.45 10.03 -7.98
CA ASN A 77 16.15 9.43 -7.68
C ASN A 77 15.11 10.48 -7.31
N VAL A 78 15.45 11.44 -6.45
CA VAL A 78 14.55 12.53 -6.06
C VAL A 78 14.13 13.38 -7.26
N ASN A 79 15.09 13.81 -8.09
CA ASN A 79 14.80 14.62 -9.28
C ASN A 79 13.96 13.84 -10.31
N ALA A 80 14.22 12.55 -10.49
CA ALA A 80 13.46 11.71 -11.40
C ALA A 80 12.03 11.44 -10.91
N ALA A 81 11.84 11.20 -9.61
CA ALA A 81 10.51 11.04 -9.00
C ALA A 81 9.69 12.34 -9.11
N GLU A 82 10.31 13.49 -8.80
CA GLU A 82 9.70 14.82 -8.95
C GLU A 82 9.26 15.08 -10.39
N ALA A 83 10.18 14.88 -11.37
CA ALA A 83 9.89 15.08 -12.79
C ALA A 83 8.77 14.16 -13.30
N ALA A 84 8.67 12.94 -12.80
CA ALA A 84 7.62 12.00 -13.15
C ALA A 84 6.29 12.26 -12.41
N GLY A 85 6.28 13.16 -11.43
CA GLY A 85 5.12 13.44 -10.57
C GLY A 85 4.75 12.22 -9.72
N VAL A 86 5.74 11.55 -9.15
CA VAL A 86 5.57 10.42 -8.24
C VAL A 86 5.79 10.90 -6.81
N PRO A 87 4.75 10.86 -5.93
CA PRO A 87 4.91 11.16 -4.52
C PRO A 87 5.98 10.29 -3.88
N PHE A 88 6.84 10.92 -3.06
CA PHE A 88 7.90 10.20 -2.41
C PHE A 88 8.14 10.65 -0.95
N GLY A 89 8.69 9.72 -0.17
CA GLY A 89 9.34 9.95 1.10
C GLY A 89 10.81 9.61 1.02
N VAL A 90 11.51 9.80 2.12
CA VAL A 90 12.94 9.49 2.19
C VAL A 90 13.25 8.64 3.41
N TYR A 91 14.34 7.87 3.36
CA TYR A 91 14.79 7.12 4.52
C TYR A 91 16.28 7.23 4.75
N HIS A 92 16.68 7.06 6.00
CA HIS A 92 18.04 7.03 6.46
C HIS A 92 18.36 5.67 7.07
N TYR A 93 19.33 4.96 6.54
CA TYR A 93 19.81 3.68 7.06
C TYR A 93 20.76 3.91 8.23
N SER A 94 20.37 3.47 9.42
CA SER A 94 21.11 3.73 10.64
C SER A 94 22.28 2.78 10.88
N TYR A 95 23.36 3.35 11.42
CA TYR A 95 24.44 2.62 12.06
C TYR A 95 24.68 3.10 13.51
N ALA A 96 23.74 3.83 14.11
CA ALA A 96 23.89 4.39 15.45
C ALA A 96 23.85 3.30 16.54
N PHE A 97 24.88 3.24 17.38
CA PHE A 97 24.96 2.32 18.52
C PHE A 97 24.43 2.92 19.83
N ASN A 98 24.14 4.21 19.83
CA ASN A 98 23.62 4.95 20.99
C ASN A 98 22.88 6.22 20.55
N THR A 99 22.21 6.89 21.48
CA THR A 99 21.44 8.11 21.22
C THR A 99 22.28 9.29 20.74
N LYS A 100 23.56 9.38 21.13
CA LYS A 100 24.45 10.45 20.65
C LYS A 100 24.70 10.28 19.15
N GLU A 101 24.93 9.08 18.69
CA GLU A 101 25.11 8.77 17.26
C GLU A 101 23.80 8.96 16.51
N ALA A 102 22.67 8.49 17.05
CA ALA A 102 21.35 8.77 16.46
C ALA A 102 21.07 10.29 16.32
N THR A 103 21.60 11.11 17.24
CA THR A 103 21.53 12.59 17.14
C THR A 103 22.40 13.10 15.99
N ILE A 104 23.60 12.54 15.78
CA ILE A 104 24.47 12.90 14.67
C ILE A 104 23.79 12.56 13.34
N GLU A 105 23.24 11.35 13.21
CA GLU A 105 22.50 10.92 12.02
C GLU A 105 21.29 11.84 11.75
N ALA A 106 20.50 12.15 12.78
CA ALA A 106 19.36 13.08 12.65
C ALA A 106 19.81 14.48 12.20
N ASN A 107 20.94 14.99 12.69
CA ASN A 107 21.47 16.29 12.28
C ASN A 107 21.94 16.26 10.82
N TYR A 108 22.58 15.18 10.39
CA TYR A 108 22.95 15.00 9.00
C TYR A 108 21.72 14.99 8.08
N VAL A 109 20.70 14.17 8.40
CA VAL A 109 19.45 14.13 7.66
C VAL A 109 18.80 15.53 7.58
N LYS A 110 18.73 16.27 8.69
CA LYS A 110 18.20 17.65 8.69
C LYS A 110 18.98 18.58 7.77
N SER A 111 20.29 18.42 7.66
CA SER A 111 21.13 19.23 6.76
C SER A 111 20.79 18.99 5.29
N VAL A 112 20.49 17.73 4.92
CA VAL A 112 20.05 17.36 3.56
C VAL A 112 18.62 17.84 3.31
N LEU A 113 17.71 17.65 4.29
CA LEU A 113 16.33 18.16 4.20
C LEU A 113 16.26 19.68 4.02
N ALA A 114 17.17 20.42 4.63
CA ALA A 114 17.27 21.87 4.43
C ALA A 114 17.58 22.25 2.97
N GLN A 115 18.36 21.42 2.26
CA GLN A 115 18.65 21.61 0.84
C GLN A 115 17.43 21.28 -0.06
N MET A 116 16.52 20.44 0.42
CA MET A 116 15.28 20.05 -0.29
C MET A 116 14.15 21.06 -0.09
N LYS A 117 14.18 21.83 1.01
CA LYS A 117 13.07 22.68 1.45
C LYS A 117 12.55 23.60 0.32
N GLY A 118 11.24 23.49 0.05
CA GLY A 118 10.54 24.31 -0.95
C GLY A 118 10.85 23.95 -2.42
N LYS A 119 11.65 22.94 -2.70
CA LYS A 119 12.07 22.59 -4.07
C LYS A 119 11.26 21.46 -4.69
N TYR A 120 10.65 20.58 -3.89
CA TYR A 120 10.02 19.35 -4.33
C TYR A 120 8.56 19.31 -3.94
N LYS A 121 7.69 19.41 -4.93
CA LYS A 121 6.24 19.35 -4.75
C LYS A 121 5.76 17.93 -4.37
N TYR A 122 6.44 16.91 -4.89
CA TYR A 122 6.07 15.52 -4.69
C TYR A 122 6.79 14.87 -3.50
N PHE A 123 7.66 15.59 -2.80
CA PHE A 123 8.16 15.18 -1.49
C PHE A 123 7.09 15.44 -0.44
N VAL A 124 6.27 14.44 -0.16
CA VAL A 124 5.08 14.57 0.71
C VAL A 124 4.93 13.42 1.70
N LEU A 125 5.69 12.33 1.54
CA LEU A 125 5.67 11.19 2.43
C LEU A 125 6.71 11.33 3.55
N PRO A 126 6.67 10.48 4.60
CA PRO A 126 7.51 10.61 5.78
C PRO A 126 9.02 10.56 5.52
N VAL A 127 9.76 10.99 6.54
CA VAL A 127 11.20 10.76 6.70
C VAL A 127 11.36 9.58 7.65
N ALA A 128 11.84 8.45 7.13
CA ALA A 128 11.94 7.21 7.87
C ALA A 128 13.37 6.98 8.44
N TYR A 129 13.40 6.44 9.64
CA TYR A 129 14.59 5.89 10.27
C TYR A 129 14.58 4.38 10.11
N ASP A 130 15.55 3.86 9.41
CA ASP A 130 15.68 2.45 9.05
C ASP A 130 16.59 1.74 10.04
N LEU A 131 16.00 0.83 10.82
CA LEU A 131 16.63 0.11 11.91
C LEU A 131 16.56 -1.40 11.65
N GLU A 132 17.60 -1.93 11.02
CA GLU A 132 17.68 -3.36 10.68
C GLU A 132 19.10 -3.94 10.74
N ASP A 133 20.14 -3.08 10.87
CA ASP A 133 21.51 -3.55 10.79
C ASP A 133 21.92 -4.35 12.03
N GLN A 134 22.46 -5.55 11.80
CA GLN A 134 22.90 -6.46 12.85
C GLN A 134 24.00 -5.84 13.73
N LEU A 135 24.84 -4.96 13.20
CA LEU A 135 25.89 -4.28 13.97
C LEU A 135 25.31 -3.45 15.11
N ILE A 136 24.12 -2.88 14.94
CA ILE A 136 23.42 -2.15 16.02
C ILE A 136 23.08 -3.12 17.15
N LEU A 137 22.56 -4.31 16.84
CA LEU A 137 22.23 -5.32 17.86
C LEU A 137 23.47 -5.85 18.59
N ASP A 138 24.60 -5.92 17.90
CA ASP A 138 25.86 -6.46 18.44
C ASP A 138 26.61 -5.43 19.31
N ASN A 139 26.44 -4.14 19.04
CA ASN A 139 27.21 -3.07 19.69
C ASN A 139 26.35 -2.14 20.58
N SER A 140 25.04 -2.32 20.63
CA SER A 140 24.15 -1.50 21.44
C SER A 140 23.60 -2.24 22.66
N ASN A 141 23.19 -1.48 23.67
CA ASN A 141 22.31 -2.02 24.70
C ASN A 141 20.91 -2.23 24.10
N LYS A 142 20.55 -3.48 23.88
CA LYS A 142 19.27 -3.89 23.23
C LYS A 142 18.04 -3.28 23.88
N LYS A 143 18.07 -3.01 25.20
CA LYS A 143 16.95 -2.40 25.93
C LYS A 143 16.78 -0.90 25.62
N THR A 144 17.78 -0.27 25.06
CA THR A 144 17.76 1.18 24.77
C THR A 144 17.69 1.50 23.28
N ILE A 145 17.67 0.50 22.39
CA ILE A 145 17.57 0.73 20.94
C ILE A 145 16.36 1.57 20.56
N ILE A 146 15.22 1.38 21.23
CA ILE A 146 14.06 2.24 21.02
C ILE A 146 14.36 3.73 21.23
N GLN A 147 15.34 4.08 22.08
CA GLN A 147 15.72 5.48 22.32
C GLN A 147 16.46 6.07 21.08
N HIS A 148 17.12 5.25 20.27
CA HIS A 148 17.69 5.71 19.00
C HIS A 148 16.59 6.18 18.07
N ALA A 149 15.53 5.35 17.90
CA ALA A 149 14.36 5.70 17.10
C ALA A 149 13.66 6.97 17.63
N ILE A 150 13.46 7.07 18.94
CA ILE A 150 12.82 8.23 19.56
C ILE A 150 13.65 9.50 19.33
N THR A 151 14.97 9.43 19.54
CA THR A 151 15.88 10.57 19.37
C THR A 151 15.85 11.08 17.92
N PHE A 152 15.96 10.18 16.95
CA PHE A 152 15.89 10.56 15.54
C PHE A 152 14.51 11.13 15.18
N CYS A 153 13.43 10.41 15.48
CA CYS A 153 12.08 10.80 15.12
C CYS A 153 11.64 12.13 15.73
N ASP A 154 12.00 12.40 16.99
CA ASP A 154 11.69 13.68 17.62
C ASP A 154 12.46 14.83 16.96
N ALA A 155 13.72 14.62 16.54
CA ALA A 155 14.49 15.63 15.82
C ALA A 155 13.90 15.91 14.41
N ILE A 156 13.41 14.89 13.71
CA ILE A 156 12.74 15.02 12.41
C ILE A 156 11.41 15.76 12.56
N ARG A 157 10.62 15.41 13.58
CA ARG A 157 9.37 16.10 13.89
C ARG A 157 9.61 17.57 14.21
N ALA A 158 10.62 17.88 15.02
CA ALA A 158 10.98 19.27 15.36
C ALA A 158 11.41 20.07 14.12
N ALA A 159 11.96 19.42 13.11
CA ALA A 159 12.28 20.02 11.81
C ALA A 159 11.05 20.21 10.88
N GLY A 160 9.84 19.77 11.31
CA GLY A 160 8.59 19.98 10.59
C GLY A 160 8.18 18.83 9.67
N TYR A 161 8.91 17.71 9.68
CA TYR A 161 8.63 16.54 8.85
C TYR A 161 7.88 15.45 9.63
N THR A 162 7.18 14.58 8.92
CA THR A 162 6.50 13.41 9.51
C THR A 162 7.54 12.31 9.76
N PRO A 163 7.80 11.94 11.04
CA PRO A 163 8.75 10.88 11.33
C PRO A 163 8.13 9.49 11.12
N MET A 164 8.95 8.55 10.67
CA MET A 164 8.59 7.15 10.49
C MET A 164 9.72 6.25 10.98
N VAL A 165 9.38 5.04 11.42
CA VAL A 165 10.36 4.00 11.75
C VAL A 165 10.14 2.82 10.82
N TYR A 166 11.20 2.39 10.12
CA TYR A 166 11.22 1.13 9.37
C TYR A 166 11.97 0.08 10.18
N ALA A 167 11.39 -1.10 10.21
CA ALA A 167 12.02 -2.30 10.73
C ALA A 167 11.26 -3.57 10.28
N ASN A 168 11.91 -4.73 10.43
CA ASN A 168 11.28 -6.02 10.28
C ASN A 168 10.59 -6.50 11.57
N LEU A 169 9.89 -7.65 11.51
CA LEU A 169 9.16 -8.21 12.65
C LEU A 169 10.05 -8.44 13.88
N ASN A 170 11.25 -8.96 13.69
CA ASN A 170 12.17 -9.25 14.81
C ASN A 170 12.51 -7.98 15.60
N TRP A 171 12.80 -6.89 14.89
CA TRP A 171 13.11 -5.60 15.50
C TRP A 171 11.93 -5.00 16.23
N PHE A 172 10.76 -4.97 15.60
CA PHE A 172 9.55 -4.44 16.22
C PHE A 172 9.11 -5.26 17.45
N ALA A 173 9.26 -6.58 17.40
CA ALA A 173 8.84 -7.45 18.51
C ALA A 173 9.78 -7.40 19.70
N ASN A 174 11.10 -7.28 19.47
CA ASN A 174 12.10 -7.53 20.51
C ASN A 174 12.86 -6.28 20.97
N TYR A 175 12.92 -5.20 20.15
CA TYR A 175 13.80 -4.06 20.44
C TYR A 175 13.10 -2.70 20.37
N LEU A 176 12.02 -2.56 19.63
CA LEU A 176 11.43 -1.27 19.27
C LEU A 176 10.05 -0.97 19.88
N ASN A 177 9.52 -1.73 20.77
CA ASN A 177 8.22 -1.51 21.41
C ASN A 177 7.19 -0.71 20.57
N VAL A 178 6.49 -1.42 19.69
CA VAL A 178 5.57 -0.86 18.68
C VAL A 178 4.53 0.09 19.28
N GLN A 179 3.97 -0.26 20.47
CA GLN A 179 2.96 0.57 21.13
C GLN A 179 3.52 1.91 21.57
N THR A 180 4.76 1.94 22.05
CA THR A 180 5.43 3.20 22.42
C THR A 180 5.66 4.08 21.19
N LEU A 181 6.16 3.54 20.09
CA LEU A 181 6.36 4.30 18.85
C LEU A 181 5.04 4.83 18.30
N HIS A 182 4.01 3.98 18.27
CA HIS A 182 2.66 4.36 17.83
C HIS A 182 2.04 5.45 18.73
N SER A 183 2.13 5.32 20.07
CA SER A 183 1.59 6.31 21.01
C SER A 183 2.28 7.68 20.91
N LYS A 184 3.53 7.72 20.47
CA LYS A 184 4.25 8.95 20.14
C LYS A 184 3.83 9.55 18.80
N GLY A 185 2.96 8.86 18.03
CA GLY A 185 2.48 9.31 16.73
C GLY A 185 3.51 9.20 15.60
N TYR A 186 4.54 8.35 15.77
CA TYR A 186 5.44 8.01 14.67
C TYR A 186 4.74 7.07 13.71
N LYS A 187 5.00 7.25 12.42
CA LYS A 187 4.53 6.34 11.39
C LYS A 187 5.37 5.07 11.37
N LEU A 188 4.79 3.96 10.95
CA LEU A 188 5.43 2.65 10.99
C LEU A 188 5.48 2.03 9.60
N TRP A 189 6.70 1.72 9.15
CA TRP A 189 6.97 1.02 7.90
C TRP A 189 7.49 -0.38 8.24
N TYR A 190 6.68 -1.38 7.97
CA TYR A 190 6.89 -2.75 8.41
C TYR A 190 7.36 -3.64 7.28
N ALA A 191 8.55 -4.23 7.43
CA ALA A 191 9.05 -5.26 6.54
C ALA A 191 8.63 -6.65 7.04
N ASN A 192 7.83 -7.33 6.25
CA ASN A 192 7.46 -8.72 6.47
C ASN A 192 7.07 -9.36 5.15
N TRP A 193 8.02 -9.98 4.52
CA TRP A 193 7.89 -10.55 3.20
C TRP A 193 7.03 -11.82 3.24
N GLN A 194 5.82 -11.71 2.69
CA GLN A 194 4.83 -12.79 2.64
C GLN A 194 4.50 -13.09 1.17
N PRO A 195 5.39 -13.79 0.44
CA PRO A 195 5.24 -13.98 -1.00
C PRO A 195 3.96 -14.71 -1.42
N LYS A 196 3.26 -15.34 -0.47
CA LYS A 196 1.98 -16.04 -0.72
C LYS A 196 0.74 -15.20 -0.40
N THR A 197 0.89 -14.04 0.22
CA THR A 197 -0.24 -13.17 0.54
C THR A 197 -0.51 -12.24 -0.64
N THR A 198 -1.70 -12.34 -1.20
CA THR A 198 -2.20 -11.44 -2.25
C THR A 198 -3.36 -10.59 -1.75
N ASP A 199 -3.63 -10.63 -0.45
CA ASP A 199 -4.72 -9.85 0.15
C ASP A 199 -4.18 -8.52 0.66
N PHE A 200 -4.53 -7.46 -0.07
CA PHE A 200 -4.24 -6.07 0.27
C PHE A 200 -5.51 -5.30 0.65
N SER A 201 -6.58 -6.00 1.02
CA SER A 201 -7.88 -5.38 1.33
C SER A 201 -7.87 -4.55 2.61
N ALA A 202 -6.92 -4.81 3.51
CA ALA A 202 -6.77 -4.09 4.77
C ALA A 202 -5.30 -3.95 5.17
N PRO A 203 -4.96 -2.95 6.02
CA PRO A 203 -3.62 -2.81 6.60
C PRO A 203 -3.19 -4.05 7.37
N VAL A 204 -1.89 -4.36 7.30
CA VAL A 204 -1.31 -5.50 8.02
C VAL A 204 -0.97 -5.10 9.46
N GLN A 205 -1.26 -6.00 10.40
CA GLN A 205 -0.89 -5.83 11.80
C GLN A 205 0.59 -6.17 12.00
N ILE A 206 1.31 -5.36 12.77
CA ILE A 206 2.71 -5.64 13.14
C ILE A 206 2.73 -6.71 14.22
N GLY A 207 3.02 -7.94 13.84
CA GLY A 207 2.95 -9.10 14.74
C GLY A 207 1.55 -9.26 15.35
N LYS A 208 1.48 -9.41 16.68
CA LYS A 208 0.22 -9.53 17.47
C LYS A 208 0.02 -8.32 18.38
N THR A 209 0.44 -7.14 17.97
CA THR A 209 0.48 -5.95 18.83
C THR A 209 -0.81 -5.15 18.87
N GLY A 210 -1.75 -5.37 17.96
CA GLY A 210 -2.93 -4.51 17.78
C GLY A 210 -2.64 -3.22 16.99
N VAL A 211 -1.37 -2.95 16.65
CA VAL A 211 -0.96 -1.80 15.85
C VAL A 211 -0.77 -2.23 14.40
N TYR A 212 -1.24 -1.41 13.47
CA TYR A 212 -1.17 -1.66 12.04
C TYR A 212 -0.07 -0.81 11.39
N ALA A 213 0.54 -1.37 10.36
CA ALA A 213 1.54 -0.68 9.58
C ALA A 213 0.89 0.45 8.74
N ASP A 214 1.56 1.60 8.67
CA ASP A 214 1.22 2.68 7.75
C ASP A 214 1.71 2.36 6.33
N ILE A 215 2.92 1.78 6.21
CA ILE A 215 3.47 1.18 4.98
C ILE A 215 3.88 -0.26 5.29
N TRP A 216 3.58 -1.18 4.38
CA TRP A 216 4.04 -2.57 4.44
C TRP A 216 4.94 -2.86 3.25
N GLN A 217 6.22 -3.19 3.52
CA GLN A 217 7.13 -3.79 2.55
C GLN A 217 6.82 -5.29 2.52
N TYR A 218 6.10 -5.70 1.48
CA TYR A 218 5.49 -7.04 1.41
C TYR A 218 6.30 -8.04 0.60
N ALA A 219 7.25 -7.58 -0.19
CA ALA A 219 8.11 -8.44 -0.99
C ALA A 219 9.46 -7.77 -1.23
N GLU A 220 10.49 -8.59 -1.20
CA GLU A 220 11.85 -8.24 -1.61
C GLU A 220 11.91 -8.14 -3.14
N GLY A 221 12.72 -7.21 -3.62
CA GLY A 221 13.11 -7.11 -5.02
C GLY A 221 14.28 -8.05 -5.34
N ASP A 222 15.03 -7.68 -6.34
CA ASP A 222 16.28 -8.33 -6.73
C ASP A 222 17.34 -7.25 -6.90
N MET A 223 18.14 -7.02 -5.86
CA MET A 223 19.17 -5.96 -5.87
C MET A 223 20.23 -6.19 -6.95
N ASP A 224 20.58 -7.44 -7.24
CA ASP A 224 21.56 -7.77 -8.28
C ASP A 224 21.03 -7.43 -9.68
N ALA A 225 19.71 -7.55 -9.87
CA ALA A 225 19.02 -7.14 -11.10
C ALA A 225 18.55 -5.68 -11.07
N GLY A 226 18.81 -4.93 -10.00
CA GLY A 226 18.32 -3.56 -9.83
C GLY A 226 16.82 -3.44 -9.60
N VAL A 227 16.15 -4.53 -9.21
CA VAL A 227 14.71 -4.54 -8.93
C VAL A 227 14.49 -4.08 -7.49
N PRO A 228 13.65 -3.05 -7.26
CA PRO A 228 13.40 -2.52 -5.92
C PRO A 228 12.44 -3.39 -5.11
N ASP A 229 12.43 -3.19 -3.82
CA ASP A 229 11.45 -3.78 -2.92
C ASP A 229 10.05 -3.21 -3.14
N TYR A 230 9.04 -4.01 -2.81
CA TYR A 230 7.64 -3.69 -3.09
C TYR A 230 6.89 -3.30 -1.83
N ASN A 231 6.19 -2.18 -1.90
CA ASN A 231 5.48 -1.57 -0.80
C ASN A 231 4.00 -1.34 -1.09
N VAL A 232 3.20 -1.30 -0.03
CA VAL A 232 1.79 -0.90 -0.08
C VAL A 232 1.46 0.01 1.11
N LEU A 233 0.65 1.03 0.86
CA LEU A 233 0.03 1.87 1.88
C LEU A 233 -1.48 1.98 1.66
N TRP A 234 -2.26 2.17 2.72
CA TRP A 234 -3.73 2.23 2.65
C TRP A 234 -4.30 3.61 2.91
N ASN A 235 -3.63 4.43 3.70
CA ASN A 235 -4.11 5.77 4.04
C ASN A 235 -3.07 6.82 3.68
N PHE A 236 -3.14 7.30 2.44
CA PHE A 236 -2.24 8.33 1.94
C PHE A 236 -2.40 9.65 2.72
N GLU A 237 -3.63 10.05 3.06
CA GLU A 237 -3.88 11.30 3.80
C GLU A 237 -3.21 11.33 5.17
N ALA A 238 -3.19 10.20 5.87
CA ALA A 238 -2.56 10.11 7.18
C ALA A 238 -1.02 10.16 7.13
N LEU A 239 -0.43 9.92 5.95
CA LEU A 239 1.01 9.93 5.74
C LEU A 239 1.49 11.21 5.08
N ALA A 240 0.70 11.75 4.14
CA ALA A 240 1.12 12.84 3.30
C ALA A 240 1.00 14.20 4.03
N LYS A 241 2.06 14.98 3.88
CA LYS A 241 2.13 16.39 4.31
C LYS A 241 2.71 17.22 3.20
N ASP A 242 2.14 18.39 2.98
CA ASP A 242 2.74 19.38 2.07
C ASP A 242 3.89 20.08 2.78
N TYR A 243 5.12 19.67 2.48
CA TYR A 243 6.30 20.26 3.11
C TYR A 243 6.69 21.61 2.50
N THR A 244 5.97 22.10 1.47
CA THR A 244 6.18 23.44 0.91
C THR A 244 5.44 24.50 1.71
N ASP A 245 4.25 24.19 2.24
CA ASP A 245 3.42 25.11 3.02
C ASP A 245 3.02 24.57 4.41
N GLY A 246 3.36 23.33 4.74
CA GLY A 246 3.02 22.68 6.00
C GLY A 246 1.62 22.10 6.06
N GLY A 247 0.86 22.13 4.95
CA GLY A 247 -0.52 21.69 4.87
C GLY A 247 -0.72 20.18 4.91
N SER A 248 -1.93 19.76 5.25
CA SER A 248 -2.39 18.37 5.12
C SER A 248 -3.09 18.17 3.78
N TYR A 249 -3.04 16.94 3.27
CA TYR A 249 -3.77 16.55 2.08
C TYR A 249 -5.12 15.93 2.41
N THR A 250 -6.13 16.24 1.58
CA THR A 250 -7.46 15.60 1.63
C THR A 250 -7.80 15.06 0.24
N GLN A 251 -8.42 13.87 0.20
CA GLN A 251 -8.87 13.29 -1.07
C GLN A 251 -10.01 14.12 -1.66
N THR A 252 -9.81 14.64 -2.85
CA THR A 252 -10.78 15.51 -3.55
C THR A 252 -11.43 14.83 -4.75
N ALA A 253 -10.82 13.78 -5.31
CA ALA A 253 -11.44 12.99 -6.36
C ALA A 253 -10.97 11.52 -6.35
N TYR A 254 -11.84 10.65 -6.87
CA TYR A 254 -11.56 9.23 -7.05
C TYR A 254 -12.13 8.75 -8.38
N LYS A 255 -11.32 8.04 -9.14
CA LYS A 255 -11.73 7.31 -10.35
C LYS A 255 -11.32 5.86 -10.21
N ALA A 256 -12.30 4.97 -10.15
CA ALA A 256 -12.04 3.54 -10.04
C ALA A 256 -11.26 3.01 -11.26
N ALA A 257 -10.29 2.14 -11.00
CA ALA A 257 -9.63 1.39 -12.06
C ALA A 257 -10.56 0.34 -12.66
N THR A 258 -10.35 0.05 -13.93
CA THR A 258 -10.96 -1.10 -14.61
C THR A 258 -9.87 -1.98 -15.21
N CYS A 259 -10.21 -3.15 -15.75
CA CYS A 259 -9.24 -3.96 -16.49
C CYS A 259 -8.83 -3.36 -17.86
N LYS A 260 -9.36 -2.20 -18.24
CA LYS A 260 -9.04 -1.44 -19.46
C LYS A 260 -8.42 -0.08 -19.19
N GLN A 261 -8.70 0.51 -18.03
CA GLN A 261 -8.27 1.86 -17.70
C GLN A 261 -7.70 1.91 -16.29
N LEU A 262 -6.60 2.59 -16.14
CA LEU A 262 -6.06 2.96 -14.85
C LEU A 262 -7.06 3.86 -14.11
N GLY A 263 -7.14 3.69 -12.79
CA GLY A 263 -7.87 4.59 -11.91
C GLY A 263 -6.97 5.72 -11.42
N SER A 264 -7.54 6.59 -10.60
CA SER A 264 -6.77 7.64 -9.91
C SER A 264 -7.43 8.04 -8.59
N MET A 265 -6.60 8.46 -7.64
CA MET A 265 -6.99 9.21 -6.45
C MET A 265 -6.33 10.58 -6.52
N THR A 266 -7.12 11.64 -6.38
CA THR A 266 -6.59 13.00 -6.36
C THR A 266 -6.70 13.55 -4.95
N TYR A 267 -5.63 14.18 -4.50
CA TYR A 267 -5.51 14.81 -3.19
C TYR A 267 -5.15 16.28 -3.36
N THR A 268 -5.75 17.13 -2.55
CA THR A 268 -5.46 18.56 -2.54
C THR A 268 -4.99 18.96 -1.14
N SER A 269 -3.88 19.68 -1.04
CA SER A 269 -3.40 20.23 0.23
C SER A 269 -4.20 21.46 0.63
N THR A 270 -4.11 21.84 1.90
CA THR A 270 -4.72 23.09 2.40
C THR A 270 -4.15 24.34 1.70
N GLY A 271 -2.92 24.27 1.20
CA GLY A 271 -2.29 25.32 0.37
C GLY A 271 -2.64 25.26 -1.10
N GLY A 272 -3.48 24.29 -1.54
CA GLY A 272 -3.95 24.17 -2.92
C GLY A 272 -3.07 23.32 -3.84
N ASN A 273 -2.00 22.69 -3.34
CA ASN A 273 -1.20 21.75 -4.14
C ASN A 273 -2.00 20.49 -4.44
N VAL A 274 -2.00 20.07 -5.70
CA VAL A 274 -2.74 18.90 -6.18
C VAL A 274 -1.78 17.78 -6.53
N LEU A 275 -2.08 16.58 -5.99
CA LEU A 275 -1.39 15.32 -6.29
C LEU A 275 -2.36 14.31 -6.87
N SER A 276 -1.91 13.48 -7.79
CA SER A 276 -2.70 12.39 -8.36
C SER A 276 -1.94 11.08 -8.26
N LEU A 277 -2.50 10.12 -7.52
CA LEU A 277 -2.02 8.75 -7.47
C LEU A 277 -2.71 7.94 -8.57
N THR A 278 -1.93 7.22 -9.36
CA THR A 278 -2.47 6.30 -10.36
C THR A 278 -2.83 4.97 -9.70
N LEU A 279 -4.03 4.47 -9.91
CA LEU A 279 -4.43 3.14 -9.45
C LEU A 279 -4.19 2.11 -10.56
N PRO A 280 -3.61 0.94 -10.25
CA PRO A 280 -3.35 -0.11 -11.24
C PRO A 280 -4.64 -0.64 -11.85
N TYR A 281 -4.52 -1.30 -13.00
CA TYR A 281 -5.66 -1.98 -13.61
C TYR A 281 -6.32 -2.95 -12.63
N SER A 282 -7.64 -2.94 -12.56
CA SER A 282 -8.37 -3.90 -11.75
C SER A 282 -8.33 -5.30 -12.39
N ALA A 283 -8.49 -6.33 -11.58
CA ALA A 283 -8.66 -7.70 -12.07
C ALA A 283 -9.86 -7.83 -13.01
N HIS A 284 -9.82 -8.81 -13.91
CA HIS A 284 -10.97 -9.10 -14.77
C HIS A 284 -12.13 -9.65 -13.95
N ARG A 285 -13.32 -9.10 -14.17
CA ARG A 285 -14.58 -9.59 -13.59
C ARG A 285 -15.19 -10.63 -14.53
N TYR A 286 -14.87 -11.91 -14.34
CA TYR A 286 -15.36 -12.98 -15.18
C TYR A 286 -16.72 -13.51 -14.72
N ALA A 287 -17.68 -13.56 -15.64
CA ALA A 287 -18.92 -14.30 -15.50
C ALA A 287 -18.93 -15.52 -16.41
N GLN A 288 -19.51 -16.60 -15.96
CA GLN A 288 -19.71 -17.78 -16.81
C GLN A 288 -20.79 -17.47 -17.84
N ILE A 289 -20.45 -17.67 -19.12
CA ILE A 289 -21.36 -17.44 -20.26
C ILE A 289 -21.69 -18.71 -21.03
N GLY A 290 -20.98 -19.81 -20.76
CA GLY A 290 -21.21 -21.07 -21.45
C GLY A 290 -20.77 -22.29 -20.63
N ASN A 291 -21.36 -23.43 -20.97
CA ASN A 291 -21.13 -24.70 -20.32
C ASN A 291 -21.45 -25.83 -21.30
N ASN A 292 -20.43 -26.41 -21.91
CA ASN A 292 -20.55 -27.51 -22.85
C ASN A 292 -20.12 -28.82 -22.19
N LEU A 293 -21.01 -29.82 -22.19
CA LEU A 293 -20.78 -31.15 -21.65
C LEU A 293 -20.58 -32.18 -22.77
N THR A 294 -19.42 -32.79 -22.80
CA THR A 294 -19.19 -34.07 -23.51
C THR A 294 -19.25 -35.18 -22.48
N ARG A 295 -20.25 -36.05 -22.56
CA ARG A 295 -20.41 -37.17 -21.61
C ARG A 295 -19.32 -38.22 -21.80
N ALA A 296 -18.85 -38.78 -20.68
CA ALA A 296 -17.99 -39.96 -20.73
C ALA A 296 -18.78 -41.16 -21.24
N THR A 297 -18.10 -42.05 -21.93
CA THR A 297 -18.62 -43.33 -22.39
C THR A 297 -17.77 -44.47 -21.82
N ALA A 298 -18.12 -45.72 -22.08
CA ALA A 298 -17.33 -46.84 -21.65
C ALA A 298 -15.92 -46.87 -22.28
N SER A 299 -15.75 -46.25 -23.44
CA SER A 299 -14.49 -46.23 -24.21
C SER A 299 -13.77 -44.89 -24.23
N LYS A 300 -14.44 -43.78 -23.88
CA LYS A 300 -13.88 -42.42 -23.98
C LYS A 300 -14.19 -41.61 -22.74
N ASP A 301 -13.22 -40.83 -22.32
CA ASP A 301 -13.41 -39.82 -21.26
C ASP A 301 -14.35 -38.69 -21.71
N GLY A 302 -15.11 -38.16 -20.77
CA GLY A 302 -15.92 -36.99 -20.98
C GLY A 302 -15.22 -35.71 -20.45
N LYS A 303 -15.77 -34.58 -20.82
CA LYS A 303 -15.31 -33.28 -20.30
C LYS A 303 -16.44 -32.28 -20.23
N ARG A 304 -16.34 -31.35 -19.29
CA ARG A 304 -17.17 -30.16 -19.25
C ARG A 304 -16.30 -28.94 -19.45
N VAL A 305 -16.62 -28.11 -20.42
CA VAL A 305 -15.89 -26.89 -20.75
C VAL A 305 -16.74 -25.73 -20.34
N TYR A 306 -16.30 -25.01 -19.35
CA TYR A 306 -16.90 -23.74 -18.91
C TYR A 306 -16.25 -22.59 -19.66
N THR A 307 -17.05 -21.69 -20.21
CA THR A 307 -16.57 -20.47 -20.85
C THR A 307 -16.91 -19.29 -19.98
N TYR A 308 -15.90 -18.46 -19.71
CA TYR A 308 -16.01 -17.24 -18.91
C TYR A 308 -15.70 -16.02 -19.76
N ARG A 309 -16.42 -14.93 -19.54
CA ARG A 309 -16.20 -13.66 -20.23
C ARG A 309 -16.14 -12.52 -19.22
N CYS A 310 -15.14 -11.64 -19.34
CA CYS A 310 -15.08 -10.44 -18.55
C CYS A 310 -16.18 -9.45 -18.97
N ALA A 311 -16.99 -9.03 -18.00
CA ALA A 311 -18.09 -8.08 -18.23
C ALA A 311 -17.61 -6.71 -18.74
N VAL A 312 -16.36 -6.32 -18.42
CA VAL A 312 -15.83 -4.98 -18.74
C VAL A 312 -15.10 -4.98 -20.10
N CYS A 313 -14.23 -5.95 -20.37
CA CYS A 313 -13.36 -5.92 -21.56
C CYS A 313 -13.71 -6.98 -22.59
N GLY A 314 -14.59 -7.92 -22.28
CA GLY A 314 -14.98 -9.00 -23.18
C GLY A 314 -13.95 -10.14 -23.29
N LYS A 315 -12.78 -10.05 -22.66
CA LYS A 315 -11.77 -11.14 -22.67
C LYS A 315 -12.39 -12.43 -22.16
N GLN A 316 -12.13 -13.54 -22.88
CA GLN A 316 -12.66 -14.85 -22.52
C GLN A 316 -11.53 -15.81 -22.14
N TYR A 317 -11.88 -16.79 -21.30
CA TYR A 317 -11.07 -17.99 -21.08
C TYR A 317 -12.00 -19.19 -20.86
N THR A 318 -11.44 -20.39 -20.99
CA THR A 318 -12.16 -21.64 -20.74
C THR A 318 -11.50 -22.41 -19.58
N LYS A 319 -12.35 -23.06 -18.76
CA LYS A 319 -11.93 -24.03 -17.75
C LYS A 319 -12.51 -25.38 -18.11
N THR A 320 -11.65 -26.39 -18.28
CA THR A 320 -12.08 -27.76 -18.59
C THR A 320 -12.00 -28.61 -17.32
N VAL A 321 -13.08 -29.34 -17.05
CA VAL A 321 -13.15 -30.40 -16.03
C VAL A 321 -13.29 -31.73 -16.77
N ALA A 322 -12.36 -32.65 -16.56
CA ALA A 322 -12.40 -33.99 -17.13
C ALA A 322 -13.31 -34.90 -16.29
N TYR A 323 -14.02 -35.79 -16.97
CA TYR A 323 -14.76 -36.91 -16.40
C TYR A 323 -14.19 -38.18 -16.98
N TYR A 324 -13.62 -39.02 -16.16
CA TYR A 324 -13.02 -40.24 -16.62
C TYR A 324 -14.09 -41.23 -17.11
N LYS A 325 -13.76 -42.04 -18.12
CA LYS A 325 -14.60 -43.13 -18.54
C LYS A 325 -14.76 -44.15 -17.39
N ALA A 326 -15.94 -44.72 -17.30
CA ALA A 326 -16.22 -45.77 -16.34
C ALA A 326 -15.48 -47.06 -16.81
N SER A 327 -14.31 -47.32 -16.22
CA SER A 327 -13.56 -48.59 -16.45
C SER A 327 -13.69 -49.47 -15.21
N ASN A 328 -13.74 -50.79 -15.46
CA ASN A 328 -13.76 -51.81 -14.38
C ASN A 328 -14.97 -51.76 -13.45
N ILE A 329 -16.14 -51.36 -13.95
CA ILE A 329 -17.37 -51.50 -13.17
C ILE A 329 -17.66 -53.00 -13.05
N LYS A 330 -17.53 -53.55 -11.85
CA LYS A 330 -17.94 -54.89 -11.50
C LYS A 330 -19.23 -54.80 -10.70
N LEU A 331 -20.26 -55.53 -11.10
CA LEU A 331 -21.43 -55.68 -10.28
C LEU A 331 -21.07 -56.49 -9.02
N SER A 332 -21.49 -56.04 -7.87
CA SER A 332 -21.27 -56.79 -6.59
C SER A 332 -22.00 -58.13 -6.59
N LYS A 333 -23.08 -58.21 -7.39
CA LYS A 333 -23.82 -59.46 -7.69
C LYS A 333 -24.23 -59.44 -9.14
N THR A 334 -24.15 -60.58 -9.77
CA THR A 334 -24.58 -60.83 -11.19
C THR A 334 -26.04 -61.27 -11.29
N ALA A 335 -26.63 -61.61 -10.15
CA ALA A 335 -28.06 -61.99 -10.07
C ALA A 335 -28.65 -61.52 -8.76
N TYR A 336 -29.90 -61.04 -8.81
CA TYR A 336 -30.70 -60.68 -7.67
C TYR A 336 -32.01 -61.39 -7.70
N THR A 337 -32.44 -61.93 -6.57
CA THR A 337 -33.79 -62.49 -6.40
C THR A 337 -34.75 -61.34 -6.08
N TYR A 338 -35.77 -61.23 -6.90
CA TYR A 338 -36.81 -60.21 -6.68
C TYR A 338 -37.52 -60.46 -5.32
N ASN A 339 -37.50 -59.45 -4.46
CA ASN A 339 -38.08 -59.52 -3.14
C ASN A 339 -39.17 -58.44 -2.90
N GLY A 340 -39.70 -57.86 -3.95
CA GLY A 340 -40.75 -56.80 -3.88
C GLY A 340 -40.27 -55.44 -3.43
N LYS A 341 -38.93 -55.20 -3.27
CA LYS A 341 -38.36 -53.92 -2.85
C LYS A 341 -37.39 -53.38 -3.90
N VAL A 342 -37.28 -52.07 -3.98
CA VAL A 342 -36.25 -51.43 -4.81
C VAL A 342 -34.88 -51.82 -4.22
N GLN A 343 -33.99 -52.35 -5.06
CA GLN A 343 -32.64 -52.79 -4.69
C GLN A 343 -31.60 -51.81 -5.24
#